data_efba2700bf904e1cde4c7766b3f96aa0
#
_entry.id   efba2700bf904e1cde4c7766b3f96aa0
#
_cell.length_a   1.000
_cell.length_b   1.000
_cell.length_c   1.000
_cell.angle_alpha   90.00
_cell.angle_beta   90.00
_cell.angle_gamma   90.00
#
_symmetry.space_group_name_H-M   'P 1'
#
loop_
_entity.id
_entity.type
_entity.pdbx_description
1 polymer ?
#
loop_
_entity_poly.entity_id
_entity_poly.type
_entity_poly.pdbx_seq_one_letter_code
_entity_poly.pdbx_strand_id
1 'polypeptide(L)'
;MGKRKNYSGSDLGQDFKSFFRKEKNRITKILTERGCTKIEMNYGFYYFSGFFTAPSGQVYYFSCSDVRHFTYCQLLIRTAKDYNDFSGGSNNYVNTDKKSLMNFRLQ
;
A
#
# COMPACT_ATOMS: atom_id res chain seq x y z
N MET A 1 -14.80 -15.06 -0.61
CA MET A 1 -14.42 -13.88 0.06
C MET A 1 -15.48 -12.82 -0.03
N GLY A 2 -15.55 -12.05 0.92
CA GLY A 2 -16.49 -10.96 0.89
C GLY A 2 -16.03 -9.84 -0.02
N LYS A 3 -17.00 -9.06 -0.42
CA LYS A 3 -16.69 -7.83 -1.12
C LYS A 3 -16.13 -6.83 -0.16
N ARG A 4 -15.34 -5.93 -0.67
CA ARG A 4 -14.97 -4.78 0.12
C ARG A 4 -16.20 -3.94 0.40
N LYS A 5 -16.23 -3.45 1.61
CA LYS A 5 -17.26 -2.55 2.03
C LYS A 5 -17.02 -1.19 1.40
N ASN A 6 -18.07 -0.57 0.91
CA ASN A 6 -17.98 0.82 0.49
C ASN A 6 -18.10 1.70 1.72
N TYR A 7 -17.17 2.58 1.90
CA TYR A 7 -17.18 3.52 3.02
C TYR A 7 -17.90 4.78 2.62
N SER A 8 -18.69 5.32 3.51
CA SER A 8 -19.36 6.58 3.27
C SER A 8 -19.73 7.23 4.59
N GLY A 9 -19.89 8.53 4.54
CA GLY A 9 -20.43 9.30 5.64
C GLY A 9 -19.63 9.23 6.91
N SER A 10 -20.34 9.35 8.01
CA SER A 10 -19.73 9.47 9.32
C SER A 10 -19.08 8.19 9.84
N ASP A 11 -19.41 7.06 9.26
CA ASP A 11 -18.84 5.79 9.69
C ASP A 11 -17.38 5.63 9.30
N LEU A 12 -16.92 6.45 8.41
CA LEU A 12 -15.67 6.24 7.74
C LEU A 12 -14.46 6.29 8.65
N GLY A 13 -14.49 7.14 9.67
CA GLY A 13 -13.34 7.33 10.53
C GLY A 13 -12.90 6.04 11.21
N GLN A 14 -13.84 5.36 11.84
CA GLN A 14 -13.52 4.11 12.54
C GLN A 14 -13.36 2.94 11.61
N ASP A 15 -14.23 2.84 10.62
CA ASP A 15 -14.12 1.78 9.64
C ASP A 15 -12.81 1.86 8.89
N PHE A 16 -12.37 3.07 8.57
CA PHE A 16 -11.12 3.23 7.85
C PHE A 16 -9.92 2.85 8.70
N LYS A 17 -9.92 3.18 9.97
CA LYS A 17 -8.82 2.76 10.86
C LYS A 17 -8.72 1.24 10.91
N SER A 18 -9.85 0.57 11.03
CA SER A 18 -9.88 -0.89 11.04
C SER A 18 -9.41 -1.46 9.72
N PHE A 19 -9.89 -0.90 8.63
CA PHE A 19 -9.49 -1.30 7.30
C PHE A 19 -7.97 -1.11 7.11
N PHE A 20 -7.47 0.06 7.48
CA PHE A 20 -6.04 0.35 7.34
C PHE A 20 -5.20 -0.63 8.16
N ARG A 21 -5.59 -0.90 9.40
CA ARG A 21 -4.82 -1.83 10.23
C ARG A 21 -4.70 -3.19 9.58
N LYS A 22 -5.81 -3.70 9.05
CA LYS A 22 -5.81 -5.00 8.39
C LYS A 22 -4.95 -4.99 7.14
N GLU A 23 -5.08 -3.93 6.33
CA GLU A 23 -4.28 -3.82 5.11
C GLU A 23 -2.81 -3.65 5.43
N LYS A 24 -2.47 -2.86 6.44
CA LYS A 24 -1.09 -2.69 6.87
C LYS A 24 -0.48 -4.03 7.26
N ASN A 25 -1.19 -4.80 8.07
CA ASN A 25 -0.68 -6.09 8.51
C ASN A 25 -0.51 -7.05 7.33
N ARG A 26 -1.49 -7.08 6.44
CA ARG A 26 -1.48 -7.97 5.28
C ARG A 26 -0.37 -7.61 4.30
N ILE A 27 -0.28 -6.36 3.95
CA ILE A 27 0.72 -5.88 2.98
C ILE A 27 2.12 -6.03 3.56
N THR A 28 2.30 -5.67 4.82
CA THR A 28 3.60 -5.82 5.49
C THR A 28 4.04 -7.28 5.49
N LYS A 29 3.12 -8.19 5.78
CA LYS A 29 3.46 -9.62 5.77
C LYS A 29 3.92 -10.07 4.39
N ILE A 30 3.19 -9.68 3.35
CA ILE A 30 3.54 -10.07 1.99
C ILE A 30 4.89 -9.50 1.59
N LEU A 31 5.12 -8.23 1.84
CA LEU A 31 6.40 -7.62 1.49
C LEU A 31 7.54 -8.24 2.27
N THR A 32 7.33 -8.56 3.53
CA THR A 32 8.34 -9.22 4.35
C THR A 32 8.67 -10.61 3.78
N GLU A 33 7.66 -11.35 3.34
CA GLU A 33 7.89 -12.64 2.71
C GLU A 33 8.71 -12.52 1.43
N ARG A 34 8.61 -11.37 0.76
CA ARG A 34 9.41 -11.10 -0.44
C ARG A 34 10.81 -10.57 -0.12
N GLY A 35 11.17 -10.48 1.14
CA GLY A 35 12.49 -10.01 1.55
C GLY A 35 12.61 -8.51 1.72
N CYS A 36 11.50 -7.79 1.69
CA CYS A 36 11.52 -6.35 1.90
C CYS A 36 11.69 -6.02 3.38
N THR A 37 12.30 -4.88 3.66
CA THR A 37 12.59 -4.42 5.01
C THR A 37 12.19 -2.97 5.18
N LYS A 38 12.26 -2.48 6.41
CA LYS A 38 12.00 -1.07 6.76
C LYS A 38 10.66 -0.60 6.21
N ILE A 39 9.63 -1.42 6.37
CA ILE A 39 8.31 -1.14 5.84
C ILE A 39 7.61 -0.15 6.75
N GLU A 40 7.24 1.01 6.20
CA GLU A 40 6.52 2.05 6.91
C GLU A 40 5.22 2.32 6.20
N MET A 41 4.14 2.47 6.97
CA MET A 41 2.83 2.81 6.42
C MET A 41 2.14 3.80 7.34
N ASN A 42 1.58 4.82 6.71
CA ASN A 42 0.81 5.85 7.40
C ASN A 42 -0.49 6.07 6.64
N TYR A 43 -1.51 6.53 7.34
CA TYR A 43 -2.78 6.80 6.70
C TYR A 43 -3.24 8.21 6.98
N GLY A 44 -4.06 8.72 6.09
CA GLY A 44 -4.72 9.99 6.26
C GLY A 44 -6.20 9.82 5.98
N PHE A 45 -6.79 10.77 5.29
CA PHE A 45 -8.23 10.80 5.05
C PHE A 45 -8.56 9.89 3.86
N TYR A 46 -8.93 8.64 4.14
CA TYR A 46 -9.32 7.62 3.15
C TYR A 46 -8.18 7.16 2.24
N TYR A 47 -6.94 7.38 2.64
CA TYR A 47 -5.79 6.94 1.87
C TYR A 47 -4.72 6.43 2.81
N PHE A 48 -3.79 5.68 2.26
CA PHE A 48 -2.56 5.37 3.00
C PHE A 48 -1.37 5.41 2.05
N SER A 49 -0.21 5.54 2.63
CA SER A 49 1.02 5.58 1.86
C SER A 49 2.16 5.08 2.73
N GLY A 50 3.30 4.81 2.11
CA GLY A 50 4.45 4.35 2.85
C GLY A 50 5.67 4.15 1.98
N PHE A 51 6.66 3.56 2.61
CA PHE A 51 7.95 3.26 1.97
C PHE A 51 8.37 1.86 2.40
N PHE A 52 9.16 1.22 1.57
CA PHE A 52 9.84 -0.01 1.96
C PHE A 52 11.15 -0.13 1.18
N THR A 53 12.03 -1.01 1.64
CA THR A 53 13.29 -1.27 0.97
C THR A 53 13.25 -2.69 0.42
N ALA A 54 13.47 -2.84 -0.88
CA ALA A 54 13.51 -4.14 -1.53
C ALA A 54 14.79 -4.89 -1.17
N PRO A 55 14.87 -6.20 -1.43
CA PRO A 55 16.09 -6.97 -1.15
C PRO A 55 17.33 -6.41 -1.82
N SER A 56 17.19 -5.76 -2.95
CA SER A 56 18.32 -5.13 -3.65
C SER A 56 18.82 -3.87 -2.98
N GLY A 57 18.12 -3.37 -1.99
CA GLY A 57 18.43 -2.09 -1.36
C GLY A 57 17.67 -0.91 -1.96
N GLN A 58 16.93 -1.14 -3.03
CA GLN A 58 16.17 -0.05 -3.64
C GLN A 58 15.01 0.34 -2.76
N VAL A 59 14.89 1.64 -2.48
CA VAL A 59 13.77 2.19 -1.73
C VAL A 59 12.59 2.40 -2.66
N TYR A 60 11.40 2.08 -2.17
CA TYR A 60 10.15 2.27 -2.90
C TYR A 60 9.18 3.10 -2.09
N TYR A 61 8.45 3.94 -2.79
CA TYR A 61 7.29 4.65 -2.26
C TYR A 61 6.04 3.98 -2.80
N PHE A 62 5.00 3.89 -1.97
CA PHE A 62 3.72 3.41 -2.44
C PHE A 62 2.58 4.20 -1.81
N SER A 63 1.46 4.24 -2.50
CA SER A 63 0.27 4.89 -1.97
C SER A 63 -0.99 4.25 -2.53
N CYS A 64 -2.03 4.29 -1.74
CA CYS A 64 -3.37 3.90 -2.14
C CYS A 64 -4.28 5.05 -1.81
N SER A 65 -4.82 5.71 -2.82
CA SER A 65 -5.65 6.88 -2.61
C SER A 65 -7.12 6.51 -2.68
N ASP A 66 -7.90 7.11 -1.80
CA ASP A 66 -9.35 7.05 -1.77
C ASP A 66 -9.96 5.66 -1.95
N VAL A 67 -9.97 4.90 -0.86
CA VAL A 67 -10.50 3.52 -0.89
C VAL A 67 -12.02 3.44 -0.86
N ARG A 68 -12.71 4.56 -0.80
CA ARG A 68 -14.17 4.59 -0.56
C ARG A 68 -14.99 3.94 -1.66
N HIS A 69 -14.54 4.08 -2.89
CA HIS A 69 -15.35 3.74 -4.06
C HIS A 69 -14.82 2.55 -4.85
N PHE A 70 -13.86 1.84 -4.30
CA PHE A 70 -13.22 0.75 -5.03
C PHE A 70 -13.43 -0.58 -4.36
N THR A 71 -13.69 -1.58 -5.16
CA THR A 71 -13.72 -2.96 -4.68
C THR A 71 -12.31 -3.39 -4.27
N TYR A 72 -11.33 -2.96 -5.03
CA TYR A 72 -9.93 -3.21 -4.72
C TYR A 72 -9.19 -1.89 -4.75
N CYS A 73 -8.27 -1.73 -3.85
CA CYS A 73 -7.32 -0.63 -3.94
C CYS A 73 -6.28 -0.95 -4.99
N GLN A 74 -5.83 0.07 -5.67
CA GLN A 74 -4.62 -0.05 -6.46
C GLN A 74 -3.52 0.73 -5.76
N LEU A 75 -2.38 0.09 -5.60
CA LEU A 75 -1.21 0.79 -5.11
C LEU A 75 -0.49 1.44 -6.27
N LEU A 76 -0.22 2.72 -6.12
CA LEU A 76 0.80 3.36 -6.92
C LEU A 76 2.12 3.00 -6.27
N ILE A 77 3.06 2.44 -7.04
CA ILE A 77 4.38 2.07 -6.53
C ILE A 77 5.42 2.69 -7.44
N ARG A 78 6.43 3.30 -6.84
CA ARG A 78 7.55 3.88 -7.59
C ARG A 78 8.83 3.75 -6.79
N THR A 79 9.95 3.69 -7.49
CA THR A 79 11.24 3.78 -6.84
C THR A 79 11.40 5.17 -6.22
N ALA A 80 12.11 5.25 -5.13
CA ALA A 80 12.36 6.50 -4.43
C ALA A 80 13.84 6.58 -4.10
N LYS A 81 14.33 7.81 -3.94
CA LYS A 81 15.72 8.01 -3.56
C LYS A 81 15.92 7.68 -2.10
N ASP A 82 14.93 7.98 -1.28
CA ASP A 82 15.06 7.88 0.15
C ASP A 82 13.65 7.89 0.76
N TYR A 83 13.56 7.51 2.01
CA TYR A 83 12.33 7.69 2.76
C TYR A 83 12.08 9.19 2.84
N ASN A 84 10.85 9.59 2.59
CA ASN A 84 10.45 10.99 2.48
C ASN A 84 10.85 11.68 1.18
N ASP A 85 11.47 10.99 0.24
CA ASP A 85 11.79 11.54 -1.08
C ASP A 85 11.35 10.57 -2.16
N PHE A 86 10.11 10.72 -2.57
CA PHE A 86 9.49 9.82 -3.56
C PHE A 86 9.51 10.38 -4.99
N SER A 87 10.33 11.37 -5.23
CA SER A 87 10.44 11.94 -6.56
C SER A 87 11.28 11.06 -7.47
N GLY A 88 10.98 11.10 -8.74
CA GLY A 88 11.88 10.59 -9.77
C GLY A 88 11.62 9.19 -10.30
N GLY A 89 10.80 8.40 -9.69
CA GLY A 89 10.51 7.07 -10.21
C GLY A 89 9.37 7.06 -11.20
N SER A 90 9.24 5.98 -11.95
CA SER A 90 8.08 5.76 -12.81
C SER A 90 6.95 5.13 -12.01
N ASN A 91 5.74 5.59 -12.24
CA ASN A 91 4.59 5.05 -11.54
C ASN A 91 4.22 3.68 -12.10
N ASN A 92 4.01 2.73 -11.20
CA ASN A 92 3.42 1.45 -11.53
C ASN A 92 2.20 1.27 -10.65
N TYR A 93 1.18 0.63 -11.18
CA TYR A 93 -0.06 0.42 -10.44
C TYR A 93 -0.25 -1.08 -10.24
N VAL A 94 -0.45 -1.46 -8.99
CA VAL A 94 -0.53 -2.87 -8.59
C VAL A 94 -1.79 -3.03 -7.75
N ASN A 95 -2.60 -4.04 -8.08
CA ASN A 95 -3.76 -4.36 -7.25
C ASN A 95 -3.29 -4.88 -5.90
N THR A 96 -4.10 -4.66 -4.87
CA THR A 96 -3.72 -5.03 -3.51
C THR A 96 -4.06 -6.47 -3.16
N ASP A 97 -4.56 -7.26 -4.09
CA ASP A 97 -4.77 -8.68 -3.83
C ASP A 97 -3.43 -9.40 -3.64
N LYS A 98 -3.48 -10.52 -2.95
CA LYS A 98 -2.27 -11.23 -2.58
C LYS A 98 -1.44 -11.62 -3.80
N LYS A 99 -2.09 -12.13 -4.84
CA LYS A 99 -1.38 -12.58 -6.03
C LYS A 99 -0.62 -11.43 -6.70
N SER A 100 -1.26 -10.28 -6.84
CA SER A 100 -0.62 -9.11 -7.45
C SER A 100 0.54 -8.62 -6.60
N LEU A 101 0.37 -8.57 -5.29
CA LEU A 101 1.44 -8.11 -4.40
C LEU A 101 2.61 -9.10 -4.35
N MET A 102 2.35 -10.38 -4.52
CA MET A 102 3.41 -11.37 -4.54
C MET A 102 4.21 -11.36 -5.84
N ASN A 103 3.64 -10.83 -6.90
CA ASN A 103 4.21 -10.99 -8.24
C ASN A 103 4.64 -9.71 -8.93
N PHE A 104 4.36 -8.53 -8.38
CA PHE A 104 4.82 -7.33 -9.03
C PHE A 104 6.35 -7.25 -8.98
N ARG A 105 6.92 -6.62 -10.00
CA ARG A 105 8.37 -6.62 -10.17
C ARG A 105 9.07 -5.71 -9.17
N LEU A 106 10.08 -6.24 -8.50
CA LEU A 106 10.99 -5.49 -7.64
C LEU A 106 12.38 -5.51 -8.25
N GLN A 107 13.02 -4.35 -8.20
CA GLN A 107 14.42 -4.28 -8.61
C GLN A 107 15.34 -4.86 -7.56
#